data_92cf4355843602a9ba599eb54947b0ff
#
_entry.id   92cf4355843602a9ba599eb54947b0ff
#
_cell.length_a   1.000
_cell.length_b   1.000
_cell.length_c   1.000
_cell.angle_alpha   90.00
_cell.angle_beta   90.00
_cell.angle_gamma   90.00
#
_symmetry.space_group_name_H-M   'P 1'
#
loop_
_entity.id
_entity.type
_entity.pdbx_description
1 polymer ?
#
loop_
_entity_poly.entity_id
_entity_poly.type
_entity_poly.pdbx_seq_one_letter_code
_entity_poly.pdbx_strand_id
1 'polypeptide(L)'
;VRKVMEQKDSNPGIIGVVSDLIQVDKKYETAIETALGGNIQNIVTEDEETAKQMISYLKQNRYGRATFLPLTSVDGKGNFKNTDALKEPGVIGLANTLVKTEEKYAGVTAYLLGRVIVTENIDYAIKLAKKNRYSLHIVTLEGEYLSPGGSMTGGAFKNSSNLLARNREIEELEKNVKDLDKQIAELKNRLEDIKTAQSLLAED
;
A
#
# COMPACT_ATOMS: atom_id res chain seq x y z
N VAL A 1 -4.77 -2.88 15.61
CA VAL A 1 -4.31 -1.77 14.76
C VAL A 1 -4.94 -0.46 15.19
N ARG A 2 -6.29 -0.27 15.11
CA ARG A 2 -6.97 0.98 15.41
C ARG A 2 -6.52 1.62 16.73
N LYS A 3 -6.47 0.86 17.84
CA LYS A 3 -6.07 1.37 19.16
C LYS A 3 -4.64 1.89 19.24
N VAL A 4 -3.74 1.37 18.42
CA VAL A 4 -2.38 1.91 18.30
C VAL A 4 -2.38 3.20 17.49
N MET A 5 -3.13 3.23 16.38
CA MET A 5 -3.22 4.43 15.52
C MET A 5 -3.85 5.63 16.25
N GLU A 6 -4.76 5.39 17.20
CA GLU A 6 -5.31 6.42 18.09
C GLU A 6 -4.23 7.07 19.00
N GLN A 7 -3.06 6.43 19.16
CA GLN A 7 -1.94 6.97 19.94
C GLN A 7 -0.92 7.76 19.09
N LYS A 8 -1.12 7.83 17.78
CA LYS A 8 -0.14 8.42 16.85
C LYS A 8 0.16 9.89 17.18
N ASP A 9 -0.87 10.67 17.53
CA ASP A 9 -0.71 12.10 17.84
C ASP A 9 0.13 12.33 19.11
N SER A 10 0.04 11.40 20.07
CA SER A 10 0.81 11.45 21.33
C SER A 10 2.15 10.73 21.25
N ASN A 11 2.36 9.89 20.25
CA ASN A 11 3.61 9.16 20.03
C ASN A 11 4.04 9.24 18.55
N PRO A 12 4.85 10.25 18.18
CA PRO A 12 5.29 10.48 16.80
C PRO A 12 6.08 9.32 16.18
N GLY A 13 6.65 8.44 17.00
CA GLY A 13 7.34 7.23 16.53
C GLY A 13 6.43 6.21 15.87
N ILE A 14 5.10 6.35 15.99
CA ILE A 14 4.12 5.56 15.23
C ILE A 14 3.95 6.20 13.86
N ILE A 15 4.48 5.55 12.82
CA ILE A 15 4.48 6.12 11.46
C ILE A 15 3.13 5.90 10.78
N GLY A 16 2.64 4.66 10.74
CA GLY A 16 1.38 4.33 10.09
C GLY A 16 1.25 2.83 9.83
N VAL A 17 0.19 2.42 9.16
CA VAL A 17 0.03 1.05 8.67
C VAL A 17 0.61 0.91 7.27
N VAL A 18 1.03 -0.30 6.89
CA VAL A 18 1.66 -0.56 5.59
C VAL A 18 0.80 -0.07 4.43
N SER A 19 -0.52 -0.28 4.48
CA SER A 19 -1.44 0.18 3.42
C SER A 19 -1.42 1.69 3.17
N ASP A 20 -1.08 2.49 4.17
CA ASP A 20 -1.08 3.96 4.08
C ASP A 20 0.27 4.50 3.60
N LEU A 21 1.30 3.66 3.56
CA LEU A 21 2.68 4.04 3.21
C LEU A 21 3.06 3.65 1.78
N ILE A 22 2.19 2.96 1.06
CA ILE A 22 2.42 2.50 -0.30
C ILE A 22 1.32 2.97 -1.24
N GLN A 23 1.69 3.25 -2.47
CA GLN A 23 0.77 3.51 -3.58
C GLN A 23 0.98 2.45 -4.66
N VAL A 24 -0.12 1.98 -5.24
CA VAL A 24 -0.12 0.90 -6.22
C VAL A 24 -1.01 1.29 -7.40
N ASP A 25 -0.54 1.04 -8.62
CA ASP A 25 -1.36 1.23 -9.79
C ASP A 25 -2.54 0.23 -9.78
N LYS A 26 -3.73 0.68 -10.19
CA LYS A 26 -4.99 -0.08 -10.13
C LYS A 26 -4.86 -1.53 -10.62
N LYS A 27 -4.10 -1.75 -11.70
CA LYS A 27 -3.91 -3.08 -12.30
C LYS A 27 -3.14 -4.07 -11.41
N TYR A 28 -2.42 -3.59 -10.40
CA TYR A 28 -1.62 -4.41 -9.49
C TYR A 28 -2.20 -4.50 -8.08
N GLU A 29 -3.24 -3.74 -7.75
CA GLU A 29 -3.81 -3.68 -6.39
C GLU A 29 -4.14 -5.07 -5.84
N THR A 30 -4.85 -5.89 -6.61
CA THR A 30 -5.23 -7.24 -6.19
C THR A 30 -4.02 -8.14 -5.94
N ALA A 31 -3.03 -8.10 -6.82
CA ALA A 31 -1.80 -8.88 -6.66
C ALA A 31 -1.01 -8.45 -5.42
N ILE A 32 -0.83 -7.15 -5.21
CA ILE A 32 -0.07 -6.62 -4.08
C ILE A 32 -0.81 -6.86 -2.77
N GLU A 33 -2.12 -6.67 -2.72
CA GLU A 33 -2.93 -6.95 -1.54
C GLU A 33 -2.87 -8.44 -1.16
N THR A 34 -2.94 -9.33 -2.14
CA THR A 34 -2.77 -10.77 -1.94
C THR A 34 -1.36 -11.10 -1.45
N ALA A 35 -0.33 -10.51 -2.05
CA ALA A 35 1.05 -10.73 -1.64
C ALA A 35 1.33 -10.26 -0.20
N LEU A 36 0.76 -9.15 0.21
CA LEU A 36 0.85 -8.64 1.58
C LEU A 36 0.03 -9.47 2.55
N GLY A 37 -1.15 -9.92 2.14
CA GLY A 37 -2.08 -10.62 3.03
C GLY A 37 -2.33 -9.84 4.33
N GLY A 38 -2.22 -10.50 5.47
CA GLY A 38 -2.38 -9.85 6.78
C GLY A 38 -1.34 -8.77 7.08
N ASN A 39 -0.19 -8.77 6.42
CA ASN A 39 0.88 -7.79 6.64
C ASN A 39 0.51 -6.38 6.18
N ILE A 40 -0.53 -6.24 5.36
CA ILE A 40 -1.05 -4.94 4.90
C ILE A 40 -1.45 -4.03 6.08
N GLN A 41 -1.82 -4.61 7.21
CA GLN A 41 -2.21 -3.91 8.44
C GLN A 41 -1.09 -3.86 9.49
N ASN A 42 0.12 -4.30 9.18
CA ASN A 42 1.24 -4.18 10.10
C ASN A 42 1.56 -2.70 10.33
N ILE A 43 1.98 -2.39 11.54
CA ILE A 43 2.25 -1.03 11.96
C ILE A 43 3.75 -0.75 11.82
N VAL A 44 4.08 0.28 11.06
CA VAL A 44 5.45 0.75 10.91
C VAL A 44 5.75 1.74 12.05
N THR A 45 6.87 1.52 12.72
CA THR A 45 7.38 2.40 13.77
C THR A 45 8.76 2.92 13.41
N GLU A 46 9.15 4.05 13.99
CA GLU A 46 10.47 4.63 13.77
C GLU A 46 11.57 3.66 14.27
N ASP A 47 11.36 3.09 15.45
CA ASP A 47 12.32 2.22 16.12
C ASP A 47 11.66 1.09 16.93
N GLU A 48 12.49 0.21 17.49
CA GLU A 48 12.07 -0.91 18.33
C GLU A 48 11.52 -0.45 19.68
N GLU A 49 11.98 0.68 20.21
CA GLU A 49 11.51 1.19 21.51
C GLU A 49 10.05 1.64 21.40
N THR A 50 9.69 2.33 20.32
CA THR A 50 8.29 2.68 20.03
C THR A 50 7.43 1.43 19.88
N ALA A 51 7.92 0.42 19.16
CA ALA A 51 7.20 -0.86 19.01
C ALA A 51 6.99 -1.54 20.36
N LYS A 52 7.99 -1.58 21.22
CA LYS A 52 7.92 -2.15 22.57
C LYS A 52 6.92 -1.41 23.46
N GLN A 53 6.90 -0.08 23.42
CA GLN A 53 5.92 0.73 24.15
C GLN A 53 4.49 0.39 23.72
N MET A 54 4.23 0.27 22.41
CA MET A 54 2.92 -0.06 21.89
C MET A 54 2.51 -1.51 22.19
N ILE A 55 3.45 -2.45 22.20
CA ILE A 55 3.19 -3.83 22.64
C ILE A 55 2.77 -3.84 24.10
N SER A 56 3.46 -3.09 24.95
CA SER A 56 3.13 -2.95 26.37
C SER A 56 1.76 -2.32 26.58
N TYR A 57 1.46 -1.26 25.84
CA TYR A 57 0.14 -0.61 25.82
C TYR A 57 -0.98 -1.58 25.45
N LEU A 58 -0.81 -2.35 24.37
CA LEU A 58 -1.80 -3.36 23.95
C LEU A 58 -2.00 -4.43 25.01
N LYS A 59 -0.92 -4.88 25.66
CA LYS A 59 -0.95 -5.90 26.69
C LYS A 59 -1.68 -5.41 27.95
N GLN A 60 -1.35 -4.23 28.44
CA GLN A 60 -1.94 -3.63 29.64
C GLN A 60 -3.45 -3.41 29.48
N ASN A 61 -3.88 -2.98 28.30
CA ASN A 61 -5.28 -2.68 28.00
C ASN A 61 -6.06 -3.88 27.43
N ARG A 62 -5.44 -5.04 27.26
CA ARG A 62 -6.07 -6.23 26.68
C ARG A 62 -6.66 -6.01 25.27
N TYR A 63 -6.01 -5.19 24.44
CA TYR A 63 -6.49 -4.84 23.08
C TYR A 63 -6.10 -5.82 21.98
N GLY A 64 -5.64 -7.03 22.35
CA GLY A 64 -5.21 -8.03 21.39
C GLY A 64 -3.79 -7.80 20.88
N ARG A 65 -3.45 -8.34 19.72
CA ARG A 65 -2.09 -8.37 19.16
C ARG A 65 -2.01 -7.55 17.88
N ALA A 66 -0.84 -6.95 17.65
CA ALA A 66 -0.46 -6.31 16.41
C ALA A 66 1.00 -6.67 16.07
N THR A 67 1.33 -6.62 14.78
CA THR A 67 2.72 -6.77 14.31
C THR A 67 3.29 -5.39 14.03
N PHE A 68 4.50 -5.16 14.50
CA PHE A 68 5.23 -3.92 14.31
C PHE A 68 6.44 -4.13 13.43
N LEU A 69 6.74 -3.16 12.59
CA LEU A 69 7.87 -3.13 11.67
C LEU A 69 8.72 -1.89 11.95
N PRO A 70 9.71 -1.98 12.88
CA PRO A 70 10.59 -0.87 13.15
C PRO A 70 11.51 -0.59 11.97
N LEU A 71 11.62 0.67 11.54
CA LEU A 71 12.48 1.07 10.41
C LEU A 71 13.96 0.80 10.67
N THR A 72 14.36 0.81 11.93
CA THR A 72 15.74 0.54 12.35
C THR A 72 16.17 -0.92 12.16
N SER A 73 15.22 -1.86 12.18
CA SER A 73 15.52 -3.30 12.09
C SER A 73 14.98 -3.96 10.82
N VAL A 74 13.93 -3.39 10.20
CA VAL A 74 13.33 -3.93 8.99
C VAL A 74 13.92 -3.21 7.77
N ASP A 75 15.04 -3.71 7.28
CA ASP A 75 15.84 -3.05 6.23
C ASP A 75 15.75 -3.72 4.84
N GLY A 76 15.00 -4.82 4.73
CA GLY A 76 14.83 -5.53 3.46
C GLY A 76 16.14 -6.06 2.85
N LYS A 77 17.20 -6.20 3.65
CA LYS A 77 18.48 -6.77 3.20
C LYS A 77 18.28 -8.20 2.71
N GLY A 78 18.50 -8.41 1.47
CA GLY A 78 18.41 -9.70 0.81
C GLY A 78 17.81 -9.56 -0.57
N ASN A 79 18.63 -9.23 -1.55
CA ASN A 79 18.23 -9.19 -2.95
C ASN A 79 17.65 -10.55 -3.36
N PHE A 80 16.60 -10.52 -4.15
CA PHE A 80 16.08 -11.71 -4.81
C PHE A 80 17.17 -12.32 -5.69
N LYS A 81 17.56 -13.56 -5.38
CA LYS A 81 18.74 -14.18 -6.01
C LYS A 81 18.46 -14.80 -7.38
N ASN A 82 17.22 -15.27 -7.60
CA ASN A 82 16.85 -15.98 -8.83
C ASN A 82 16.38 -15.01 -9.92
N THR A 83 17.29 -14.18 -10.41
CA THR A 83 16.98 -13.18 -11.44
C THR A 83 16.54 -13.79 -12.78
N ASP A 84 16.88 -15.05 -13.06
CA ASP A 84 16.45 -15.74 -14.29
C ASP A 84 14.95 -16.04 -14.26
N ALA A 85 14.39 -16.30 -13.09
CA ALA A 85 12.94 -16.45 -12.93
C ALA A 85 12.17 -15.20 -13.35
N LEU A 86 12.76 -14.00 -13.24
CA LEU A 86 12.12 -12.74 -13.63
C LEU A 86 12.07 -12.53 -15.15
N LYS A 87 12.82 -13.30 -15.92
CA LYS A 87 12.85 -13.23 -17.39
C LYS A 87 11.89 -14.21 -18.06
N GLU A 88 11.20 -15.02 -17.27
CA GLU A 88 10.26 -16.03 -17.80
C GLU A 88 9.01 -15.38 -18.38
N PRO A 89 8.41 -15.98 -19.43
CA PRO A 89 7.18 -15.48 -20.03
C PRO A 89 6.05 -15.32 -18.99
N GLY A 90 5.31 -14.23 -19.10
CA GLY A 90 4.20 -13.90 -18.21
C GLY A 90 4.61 -13.38 -16.83
N VAL A 91 5.89 -13.21 -16.56
CA VAL A 91 6.40 -12.56 -15.34
C VAL A 91 6.36 -11.04 -15.54
N ILE A 92 5.73 -10.33 -14.62
CA ILE A 92 5.64 -8.86 -14.61
C ILE A 92 6.84 -8.27 -13.86
N GLY A 93 7.21 -8.87 -12.73
CA GLY A 93 8.35 -8.44 -11.91
C GLY A 93 8.20 -8.85 -10.45
N LEU A 94 9.10 -8.32 -9.62
CA LEU A 94 8.98 -8.46 -8.16
C LEU A 94 7.92 -7.51 -7.63
N ALA A 95 7.12 -7.95 -6.66
CA ALA A 95 6.02 -7.17 -6.10
C ALA A 95 6.47 -5.83 -5.51
N ASN A 96 7.65 -5.76 -4.88
CA ASN A 96 8.18 -4.50 -4.35
C ASN A 96 8.53 -3.47 -5.43
N THR A 97 8.76 -3.88 -6.67
CA THR A 97 9.03 -2.95 -7.79
C THR A 97 7.76 -2.35 -8.40
N LEU A 98 6.60 -2.89 -8.03
CA LEU A 98 5.28 -2.47 -8.52
C LEU A 98 4.56 -1.54 -7.54
N VAL A 99 5.18 -1.22 -6.42
CA VAL A 99 4.68 -0.27 -5.43
C VAL A 99 5.53 0.98 -5.40
N LYS A 100 4.90 2.10 -5.15
CA LYS A 100 5.56 3.40 -4.92
C LYS A 100 5.50 3.68 -3.42
N THR A 101 6.60 4.15 -2.87
CA THR A 101 6.71 4.53 -1.46
C THR A 101 7.80 5.57 -1.30
N GLU A 102 7.81 6.30 -0.19
CA GLU A 102 8.92 7.15 0.15
C GLU A 102 10.20 6.32 0.41
N GLU A 103 11.36 6.86 0.06
CA GLU A 103 12.65 6.16 0.17
C GLU A 103 12.90 5.59 1.57
N LYS A 104 12.51 6.31 2.62
CA LYS A 104 12.65 5.87 4.02
C LYS A 104 11.88 4.59 4.35
N TYR A 105 10.87 4.21 3.55
CA TYR A 105 10.07 3.00 3.73
C TYR A 105 10.44 1.88 2.73
N ALA A 106 11.42 2.12 1.87
CA ALA A 106 11.84 1.13 0.86
C ALA A 106 12.29 -0.20 1.50
N GLY A 107 12.91 -0.15 2.68
CA GLY A 107 13.27 -1.35 3.45
C GLY A 107 12.06 -2.21 3.84
N VAL A 108 10.96 -1.58 4.24
CA VAL A 108 9.71 -2.27 4.61
C VAL A 108 9.09 -2.96 3.39
N THR A 109 8.99 -2.27 2.25
CA THR A 109 8.45 -2.86 1.02
C THR A 109 9.34 -3.99 0.49
N ALA A 110 10.65 -3.84 0.55
CA ALA A 110 11.59 -4.89 0.18
C ALA A 110 11.49 -6.11 1.10
N TYR A 111 11.32 -5.90 2.40
CA TYR A 111 11.13 -6.98 3.37
C TYR A 111 9.85 -7.77 3.11
N LEU A 112 8.73 -7.08 2.87
CA LEU A 112 7.42 -7.71 2.71
C LEU A 112 7.20 -8.30 1.31
N LEU A 113 7.69 -7.64 0.26
CA LEU A 113 7.33 -7.90 -1.14
C LEU A 113 8.53 -8.30 -2.01
N GLY A 114 9.76 -8.12 -1.55
CA GLY A 114 10.97 -8.31 -2.37
C GLY A 114 11.28 -9.76 -2.75
N ARG A 115 10.47 -10.72 -2.29
CA ARG A 115 10.61 -12.15 -2.64
C ARG A 115 9.38 -12.71 -3.34
N VAL A 116 8.39 -11.88 -3.63
CA VAL A 116 7.15 -12.30 -4.31
C VAL A 116 7.22 -11.88 -5.77
N ILE A 117 7.05 -12.84 -6.67
CA ILE A 117 6.98 -12.60 -8.12
C ILE A 117 5.53 -12.40 -8.52
N VAL A 118 5.26 -11.38 -9.32
CA VAL A 118 3.94 -11.13 -9.92
C VAL A 118 3.94 -11.67 -11.34
N THR A 119 2.92 -12.47 -11.67
CA THR A 119 2.69 -13.03 -13.01
C THR A 119 1.33 -12.58 -13.55
N GLU A 120 1.16 -12.62 -14.88
CA GLU A 120 -0.07 -12.23 -15.55
C GLU A 120 -1.26 -13.09 -15.13
N ASN A 121 -1.09 -14.41 -15.08
CA ASN A 121 -2.16 -15.36 -14.79
C ASN A 121 -1.64 -16.66 -14.16
N ILE A 122 -2.58 -17.52 -13.80
CA ILE A 122 -2.32 -18.78 -13.11
C ILE A 122 -1.49 -19.77 -13.94
N ASP A 123 -1.65 -19.79 -15.26
CA ASP A 123 -0.92 -20.70 -16.13
C ASP A 123 0.59 -20.40 -16.14
N TYR A 124 0.94 -19.12 -16.23
CA TYR A 124 2.33 -18.68 -16.10
C TYR A 124 2.88 -18.92 -14.70
N ALA A 125 2.07 -18.67 -13.66
CA ALA A 125 2.45 -18.94 -12.28
C ALA A 125 2.80 -20.42 -12.06
N ILE A 126 1.97 -21.35 -12.56
CA ILE A 126 2.22 -22.80 -12.44
C ILE A 126 3.49 -23.22 -13.21
N LYS A 127 3.68 -22.73 -14.44
CA LYS A 127 4.87 -23.01 -15.23
C LYS A 127 6.14 -22.55 -14.52
N LEU A 128 6.11 -21.32 -14.00
CA LEU A 128 7.21 -20.73 -13.23
C LEU A 128 7.51 -21.52 -11.96
N ALA A 129 6.48 -21.89 -11.20
CA ALA A 129 6.61 -22.69 -9.99
C ALA A 129 7.25 -24.05 -10.26
N LYS A 130 6.77 -24.79 -11.27
CA LYS A 130 7.33 -26.09 -11.69
C LYS A 130 8.79 -25.98 -12.07
N LYS A 131 9.15 -24.99 -12.92
CA LYS A 131 10.53 -24.77 -13.37
C LYS A 131 11.49 -24.50 -12.22
N ASN A 132 11.00 -23.83 -11.17
CA ASN A 132 11.77 -23.49 -9.99
C ASN A 132 11.54 -24.44 -8.80
N ARG A 133 11.07 -25.66 -9.05
CA ARG A 133 10.85 -26.72 -8.05
C ARG A 133 10.01 -26.26 -6.86
N TYR A 134 8.99 -25.42 -7.13
CA TYR A 134 8.10 -24.86 -6.12
C TYR A 134 8.81 -24.15 -4.96
N SER A 135 9.88 -23.42 -5.26
CA SER A 135 10.64 -22.68 -4.24
C SER A 135 10.29 -21.20 -4.13
N LEU A 136 9.42 -20.70 -5.02
CA LEU A 136 9.11 -19.29 -5.18
C LEU A 136 7.75 -18.93 -4.57
N HIS A 137 7.66 -17.69 -4.09
CA HIS A 137 6.39 -17.03 -3.82
C HIS A 137 5.92 -16.35 -5.10
N ILE A 138 4.74 -16.70 -5.59
CA ILE A 138 4.19 -16.18 -6.85
C ILE A 138 2.76 -15.73 -6.60
N VAL A 139 2.41 -14.56 -7.12
CA VAL A 139 1.03 -14.04 -7.13
C VAL A 139 0.64 -13.65 -8.55
N THR A 140 -0.63 -13.84 -8.92
CA THR A 140 -1.14 -13.41 -10.22
C THR A 140 -1.87 -12.07 -10.11
N LEU A 141 -2.13 -11.42 -11.24
CA LEU A 141 -2.93 -10.19 -11.29
C LEU A 141 -4.37 -10.39 -10.77
N GLU A 142 -4.90 -11.60 -10.87
CA GLU A 142 -6.24 -11.96 -10.39
C GLU A 142 -6.27 -12.34 -8.91
N GLY A 143 -5.10 -12.44 -8.26
CA GLY A 143 -4.98 -12.67 -6.83
C GLY A 143 -4.84 -14.14 -6.42
N GLU A 144 -4.51 -15.05 -7.34
CA GLU A 144 -4.08 -16.38 -6.94
C GLU A 144 -2.66 -16.32 -6.37
N TYR A 145 -2.39 -17.13 -5.35
CA TYR A 145 -1.11 -17.18 -4.67
C TYR A 145 -0.55 -18.60 -4.63
N LEU A 146 0.68 -18.75 -5.11
CA LEU A 146 1.44 -19.99 -5.03
C LEU A 146 2.58 -19.79 -4.03
N SER A 147 2.57 -20.60 -2.96
CA SER A 147 3.63 -20.54 -1.96
C SER A 147 4.71 -21.60 -2.19
N PRO A 148 5.91 -21.41 -1.63
CA PRO A 148 6.92 -22.44 -1.60
C PRO A 148 6.36 -23.74 -1.01
N GLY A 149 6.74 -24.88 -1.64
CA GLY A 149 6.16 -26.18 -1.31
C GLY A 149 4.93 -26.55 -2.15
N GLY A 150 4.40 -25.62 -2.96
CA GLY A 150 3.40 -25.90 -4.00
C GLY A 150 1.94 -25.72 -3.57
N SER A 151 1.65 -25.15 -2.39
CA SER A 151 0.28 -24.82 -2.06
C SER A 151 -0.23 -23.68 -2.91
N MET A 152 -1.50 -23.73 -3.27
CA MET A 152 -2.17 -22.76 -4.14
C MET A 152 -3.40 -22.23 -3.41
N THR A 153 -3.53 -20.92 -3.37
CA THR A 153 -4.69 -20.22 -2.82
C THR A 153 -5.29 -19.35 -3.94
N GLY A 154 -6.60 -19.42 -4.12
CA GLY A 154 -7.31 -18.63 -5.12
C GLY A 154 -8.81 -18.70 -4.89
N GLY A 155 -9.56 -18.01 -5.73
CA GLY A 155 -11.01 -17.92 -5.67
C GLY A 155 -11.48 -16.50 -5.92
N ALA A 156 -12.78 -16.23 -5.82
CA ALA A 156 -13.31 -14.90 -6.05
C ALA A 156 -12.80 -13.91 -4.99
N PHE A 157 -12.16 -12.85 -5.44
CA PHE A 157 -11.72 -11.75 -4.58
C PHE A 157 -12.96 -10.95 -4.14
N LYS A 158 -13.19 -10.87 -2.82
CA LYS A 158 -14.29 -10.04 -2.32
C LYS A 158 -13.85 -8.58 -2.30
N ASN A 159 -14.44 -7.74 -3.13
CA ASN A 159 -14.16 -6.30 -3.22
C ASN A 159 -14.28 -5.51 -1.89
N SER A 160 -14.90 -6.12 -0.87
CA SER A 160 -15.11 -5.46 0.44
C SER A 160 -13.86 -5.31 1.31
N SER A 161 -12.75 -5.92 0.92
CA SER A 161 -11.49 -5.92 1.68
C SER A 161 -10.33 -5.24 0.96
N ASN A 162 -10.56 -4.63 -0.19
CA ASN A 162 -9.49 -3.99 -0.96
C ASN A 162 -9.09 -2.64 -0.35
N LEU A 163 -8.15 -2.68 0.60
CA LEU A 163 -7.65 -1.50 1.32
C LEU A 163 -6.88 -0.55 0.39
N LEU A 164 -6.11 -1.09 -0.56
CA LEU A 164 -5.32 -0.28 -1.49
C LEU A 164 -6.21 0.50 -2.46
N ALA A 165 -7.24 -0.13 -3.03
CA ALA A 165 -8.20 0.56 -3.88
C ALA A 165 -8.93 1.66 -3.10
N ARG A 166 -9.30 1.40 -1.86
CA ARG A 166 -9.97 2.37 -1.00
C ARG A 166 -9.09 3.59 -0.71
N ASN A 167 -7.82 3.37 -0.39
CA ASN A 167 -6.88 4.46 -0.15
C ASN A 167 -6.67 5.30 -1.41
N ARG A 168 -6.53 4.67 -2.57
CA ARG A 168 -6.44 5.37 -3.85
C ARG A 168 -7.68 6.22 -4.15
N GLU A 169 -8.89 5.66 -3.93
CA GLU A 169 -10.13 6.41 -4.12
C GLU A 169 -10.23 7.62 -3.18
N ILE A 170 -9.78 7.50 -1.94
CA ILE A 170 -9.73 8.61 -0.99
C ILE A 170 -8.79 9.71 -1.50
N GLU A 171 -7.58 9.37 -1.93
CA GLU A 171 -6.61 10.33 -2.48
C GLU A 171 -7.15 11.04 -3.74
N GLU A 172 -7.81 10.30 -4.65
CA GLU A 172 -8.44 10.88 -5.83
C GLU A 172 -9.57 11.86 -5.47
N LEU A 173 -10.41 11.50 -4.49
CA LEU A 173 -11.49 12.37 -4.02
C LEU A 173 -10.96 13.62 -3.32
N GLU A 174 -9.94 13.50 -2.48
CA GLU A 174 -9.28 14.64 -1.82
C GLU A 174 -8.68 15.63 -2.85
N LYS A 175 -8.06 15.11 -3.91
CA LYS A 175 -7.55 15.92 -5.01
C LYS A 175 -8.69 16.65 -5.73
N ASN A 176 -9.77 15.95 -6.05
CA ASN A 176 -10.93 16.53 -6.72
C ASN A 176 -11.57 17.64 -5.87
N VAL A 177 -11.67 17.45 -4.56
CA VAL A 177 -12.16 18.49 -3.63
C VAL A 177 -11.30 19.73 -3.68
N LYS A 178 -9.97 19.58 -3.61
CA LYS A 178 -9.04 20.72 -3.71
C LYS A 178 -9.15 21.47 -5.04
N ASP A 179 -9.32 20.76 -6.14
CA ASP A 179 -9.48 21.36 -7.46
C ASP A 179 -10.82 22.11 -7.60
N LEU A 180 -11.90 21.54 -7.04
CA LEU A 180 -13.20 22.21 -6.99
C LEU A 180 -13.17 23.46 -6.11
N ASP A 181 -12.50 23.42 -4.96
CA ASP A 181 -12.37 24.59 -4.09
C ASP A 181 -11.65 25.74 -4.79
N LYS A 182 -10.60 25.45 -5.59
CA LYS A 182 -9.93 26.45 -6.43
C LYS A 182 -10.87 27.07 -7.47
N GLN A 183 -11.63 26.23 -8.18
CA GLN A 183 -12.60 26.71 -9.17
C GLN A 183 -13.68 27.58 -8.54
N ILE A 184 -14.17 27.21 -7.35
CA ILE A 184 -15.15 28.02 -6.59
C ILE A 184 -14.54 29.38 -6.22
N ALA A 185 -13.29 29.41 -5.75
CA ALA A 185 -12.61 30.67 -5.42
C ALA A 185 -12.45 31.57 -6.64
N GLU A 186 -12.04 31.02 -7.78
CA GLU A 186 -11.91 31.77 -9.04
C GLU A 186 -13.26 32.31 -9.52
N LEU A 187 -14.32 31.53 -9.47
CA LEU A 187 -15.67 31.96 -9.84
C LEU A 187 -16.21 33.04 -8.94
N LYS A 188 -15.96 32.96 -7.62
CA LYS A 188 -16.34 34.00 -6.66
C LYS A 188 -15.65 35.34 -6.98
N ASN A 189 -14.34 35.31 -7.26
CA ASN A 189 -13.59 36.49 -7.62
C ASN A 189 -14.14 37.13 -8.90
N ARG A 190 -14.37 36.33 -9.95
CA ARG A 190 -14.97 36.82 -11.20
C ARG A 190 -16.35 37.44 -11.00
N LEU A 191 -17.16 36.84 -10.13
CA LEU A 191 -18.49 37.35 -9.81
C LEU A 191 -18.42 38.69 -9.08
N GLU A 192 -17.43 38.87 -8.22
CA GLU A 192 -17.19 40.13 -7.51
C GLU A 192 -16.70 41.22 -8.46
N ASP A 193 -15.80 40.89 -9.39
CA ASP A 193 -15.33 41.81 -10.45
C ASP A 193 -16.49 42.27 -11.34
N ILE A 194 -17.38 41.33 -11.74
CA ILE A 194 -18.55 41.67 -12.58
C ILE A 194 -19.52 42.57 -11.80
N LYS A 195 -19.79 42.30 -10.52
CA LYS A 195 -20.65 43.16 -9.69
C LYS A 195 -20.09 44.57 -9.55
N THR A 196 -18.78 44.69 -9.35
CA THR A 196 -18.10 45.96 -9.26
C THR A 196 -18.21 46.73 -10.56
N ALA A 197 -17.98 46.08 -11.71
CA ALA A 197 -18.13 46.68 -13.03
C ALA A 197 -19.58 47.11 -13.31
N GLN A 198 -20.58 46.31 -12.90
CA GLN A 198 -21.98 46.69 -13.04
C GLN A 198 -22.34 47.89 -12.19
N SER A 199 -21.84 48.00 -10.95
CA SER A 199 -22.11 49.16 -10.06
C SER A 199 -21.52 50.46 -10.67
N LEU A 200 -20.32 50.38 -11.23
CA LEU A 200 -19.69 51.54 -11.89
C LEU A 200 -20.48 52.00 -13.11
N LEU A 201 -21.05 51.09 -13.88
CA LEU A 201 -21.88 51.44 -15.05
C LEU A 201 -23.26 51.96 -14.73
N ALA A 202 -23.72 51.75 -13.50
CA ALA A 202 -25.05 52.23 -13.05
C ALA A 202 -25.01 53.62 -12.36
N GLU A 203 -23.80 54.16 -12.11
CA GLU A 203 -23.56 55.46 -11.54
C GLU A 203 -23.33 56.57 -12.60
N ASP A 204 -23.18 56.19 -13.89
CA ASP A 204 -23.11 57.09 -15.06
C ASP A 204 -24.52 57.22 -15.70
#